data_7116b80dda31a79d5e1b7796b6d22638
#
_entry.id   7116b80dda31a79d5e1b7796b6d22638
#
_cell.length_a   1.000
_cell.length_b   1.000
_cell.length_c   1.000
_cell.angle_alpha   90.00
_cell.angle_beta   90.00
_cell.angle_gamma   90.00
#
_symmetry.space_group_name_H-M   'P 1'
#
loop_
_entity.id
_entity.type
_entity.pdbx_description
1 polymer ?
#
loop_
_entity_poly.entity_id
_entity_poly.type
_entity_poly.pdbx_seq_one_letter_code
_entity_poly.pdbx_strand_id
1 'polypeptide(L)'
;MPAIQNPKSVPDLIKLIARHGKKLLLVSGVDPSGDRMPVGKIIIDVTGVLLLNEIDIKKDRITIGTGINLGRLAREATGENGLLQQAASIIANPLVRNRITFVEALNPDSPYFDITTPLVLLDAKVRLQSTSGKRTLSIRDFLEAVTKGLKKGELPIAVEFSRLPSDARVGFFRVARMGGKGTVSAAARMKLVRTVCVNPEIVVSSLTLVPLRVKGAEKEIAGKPANEFSIKKAGEIAAEEILQLAETDNAYERTLIEITVARTLRSIMEGSIPM
;
A
#
# COMPACT_ATOMS: atom_id res chain seq x y z
N MET A 1 -25.94 2.84 -21.23
CA MET A 1 -25.08 2.03 -20.36
C MET A 1 -23.63 2.38 -20.68
N PRO A 2 -22.74 2.47 -19.68
CA PRO A 2 -21.31 2.64 -19.96
C PRO A 2 -20.81 1.43 -20.75
N ALA A 3 -19.90 1.66 -21.72
CA ALA A 3 -19.31 0.59 -22.50
C ALA A 3 -18.32 -0.18 -21.60
N ILE A 4 -18.55 -1.48 -21.41
CA ILE A 4 -17.64 -2.38 -20.69
C ILE A 4 -16.70 -3.02 -21.73
N GLN A 5 -15.41 -2.98 -21.46
CA GLN A 5 -14.35 -3.57 -22.28
C GLN A 5 -13.65 -4.66 -21.47
N ASN A 6 -13.41 -5.81 -22.08
CA ASN A 6 -12.78 -6.98 -21.44
C ASN A 6 -11.51 -7.39 -22.20
N PRO A 7 -10.39 -6.65 -22.09
CA PRO A 7 -9.14 -7.02 -22.72
C PRO A 7 -8.66 -8.38 -22.20
N LYS A 8 -8.01 -9.15 -23.06
CA LYS A 8 -7.47 -10.48 -22.70
C LYS A 8 -5.95 -10.44 -22.49
N SER A 9 -5.32 -9.32 -22.84
CA SER A 9 -3.86 -9.17 -22.73
C SER A 9 -3.47 -7.75 -22.29
N VAL A 10 -2.26 -7.62 -21.72
CA VAL A 10 -1.70 -6.31 -21.37
C VAL A 10 -1.54 -5.42 -22.61
N PRO A 11 -1.06 -5.89 -23.79
CA PRO A 11 -1.02 -5.07 -24.99
C PRO A 11 -2.37 -4.51 -25.42
N ASP A 12 -3.45 -5.27 -25.35
CA ASP A 12 -4.79 -4.79 -25.67
C ASP A 12 -5.28 -3.73 -24.68
N LEU A 13 -5.05 -3.98 -23.38
CA LEU A 13 -5.36 -3.02 -22.34
C LEU A 13 -4.63 -1.69 -22.57
N ILE A 14 -3.33 -1.73 -22.90
CA ILE A 14 -2.52 -0.53 -23.17
C ILE A 14 -3.04 0.24 -24.38
N LYS A 15 -3.45 -0.45 -25.46
CA LYS A 15 -4.09 0.20 -26.63
C LYS A 15 -5.37 0.93 -26.22
N LEU A 16 -6.20 0.31 -25.38
CA LEU A 16 -7.42 0.93 -24.87
C LEU A 16 -7.11 2.18 -24.01
N ILE A 17 -6.12 2.10 -23.13
CA ILE A 17 -5.68 3.23 -22.30
C ILE A 17 -5.14 4.37 -23.17
N ALA A 18 -4.30 4.06 -24.17
CA ALA A 18 -3.76 5.06 -25.07
C ALA A 18 -4.87 5.78 -25.89
N ARG A 19 -5.94 5.05 -26.25
CA ARG A 19 -7.08 5.56 -27.02
C ARG A 19 -8.02 6.44 -26.20
N HIS A 20 -8.31 6.07 -24.97
CA HIS A 20 -9.39 6.67 -24.17
C HIS A 20 -8.90 7.55 -23.00
N GLY A 21 -7.64 7.41 -22.58
CA GLY A 21 -7.01 8.26 -21.57
C GLY A 21 -7.76 8.28 -20.23
N LYS A 22 -7.95 9.47 -19.65
CA LYS A 22 -8.57 9.68 -18.32
C LYS A 22 -10.06 9.28 -18.22
N LYS A 23 -10.70 8.91 -19.32
CA LYS A 23 -12.10 8.45 -19.31
C LYS A 23 -12.26 7.00 -18.88
N LEU A 24 -11.18 6.31 -18.53
CA LEU A 24 -11.19 4.91 -18.17
C LEU A 24 -11.30 4.71 -16.65
N LEU A 25 -11.97 3.64 -16.27
CA LEU A 25 -11.98 3.06 -14.93
C LEU A 25 -11.58 1.60 -15.03
N LEU A 26 -10.51 1.21 -14.34
CA LEU A 26 -10.07 -0.19 -14.25
C LEU A 26 -10.77 -0.84 -13.06
N VAL A 27 -11.37 -1.99 -13.27
CA VAL A 27 -12.06 -2.77 -12.23
C VAL A 27 -11.68 -4.24 -12.32
N SER A 28 -11.75 -4.95 -11.20
CA SER A 28 -11.58 -6.40 -11.15
C SER A 28 -12.94 -7.05 -10.84
N GLY A 29 -13.63 -7.47 -11.90
CA GLY A 29 -15.00 -7.97 -11.85
C GLY A 29 -16.04 -6.86 -11.88
N VAL A 30 -16.87 -6.88 -12.89
CA VAL A 30 -17.99 -5.93 -13.04
C VAL A 30 -19.25 -6.60 -12.57
N ASP A 31 -19.93 -5.99 -11.62
CA ASP A 31 -21.35 -6.25 -11.38
C ASP A 31 -22.16 -5.28 -12.26
N PRO A 32 -22.78 -5.75 -13.37
CA PRO A 32 -23.52 -4.88 -14.28
C PRO A 32 -24.78 -4.27 -13.63
N SER A 33 -25.24 -4.82 -12.50
CA SER A 33 -26.42 -4.37 -11.77
C SER A 33 -26.13 -3.30 -10.73
N GLY A 34 -24.87 -2.92 -10.52
CA GLY A 34 -24.46 -1.94 -9.51
C GLY A 34 -24.93 -0.53 -9.85
N ASP A 35 -25.76 0.06 -9.00
CA ASP A 35 -26.38 1.39 -9.13
C ASP A 35 -25.43 2.61 -9.25
N ARG A 36 -24.13 2.39 -9.31
CA ARG A 36 -23.11 3.48 -9.28
C ARG A 36 -22.05 3.36 -10.38
N MET A 37 -22.47 3.05 -11.58
CA MET A 37 -21.59 3.16 -12.74
C MET A 37 -21.34 4.65 -13.03
N PRO A 38 -20.07 5.12 -12.99
CA PRO A 38 -19.80 6.54 -13.25
C PRO A 38 -20.18 6.90 -14.69
N VAL A 39 -21.09 7.87 -14.81
CA VAL A 39 -21.58 8.35 -16.10
C VAL A 39 -20.42 8.95 -16.90
N GLY A 40 -20.33 8.59 -18.19
CA GLY A 40 -19.32 9.12 -19.11
C GLY A 40 -17.93 8.48 -19.03
N LYS A 41 -17.77 7.42 -18.21
CA LYS A 41 -16.52 6.62 -18.19
C LYS A 41 -16.69 5.32 -18.96
N ILE A 42 -15.58 4.82 -19.51
CA ILE A 42 -15.46 3.49 -20.11
C ILE A 42 -14.88 2.59 -19.01
N ILE A 43 -15.58 1.50 -18.71
CA ILE A 43 -15.17 0.53 -17.71
C ILE A 43 -14.32 -0.53 -18.39
N ILE A 44 -13.14 -0.80 -17.85
CA ILE A 44 -12.30 -1.90 -18.29
C ILE A 44 -12.23 -2.92 -17.17
N ASP A 45 -12.79 -4.08 -17.42
CA ASP A 45 -12.64 -5.23 -16.55
C ASP A 45 -11.33 -5.94 -16.86
N VAL A 46 -10.38 -5.87 -15.93
CA VAL A 46 -9.05 -6.47 -16.08
C VAL A 46 -8.97 -7.93 -15.59
N THR A 47 -10.08 -8.51 -15.15
CA THR A 47 -10.11 -9.91 -14.68
C THR A 47 -9.59 -10.89 -15.73
N GLY A 48 -9.86 -10.63 -17.01
CA GLY A 48 -9.38 -11.46 -18.13
C GLY A 48 -7.91 -11.31 -18.48
N VAL A 49 -7.19 -10.37 -17.88
CA VAL A 49 -5.76 -10.13 -18.14
C VAL A 49 -4.93 -10.91 -17.12
N LEU A 50 -4.55 -12.17 -17.44
CA LEU A 50 -3.89 -13.09 -16.50
C LEU A 50 -2.69 -12.47 -15.80
N LEU A 51 -1.78 -11.81 -16.54
CA LEU A 51 -0.59 -11.20 -15.97
C LEU A 51 -0.88 -10.16 -14.87
N LEU A 52 -2.03 -9.49 -14.94
CA LEU A 52 -2.45 -8.53 -13.92
C LEU A 52 -3.09 -9.21 -12.71
N ASN A 53 -3.45 -10.48 -12.83
CA ASN A 53 -4.17 -11.24 -11.80
C ASN A 53 -3.34 -12.35 -11.18
N GLU A 54 -2.02 -12.35 -11.38
CA GLU A 54 -1.10 -13.35 -10.84
C GLU A 54 -0.40 -12.85 -9.57
N ILE A 55 -0.17 -13.78 -8.63
CA ILE A 55 0.78 -13.64 -7.52
C ILE A 55 1.86 -14.69 -7.75
N ASP A 56 3.06 -14.26 -8.11
CA ASP A 56 4.23 -15.13 -8.35
C ASP A 56 5.19 -15.04 -7.15
N ILE A 57 5.27 -16.13 -6.38
CA ILE A 57 6.10 -16.22 -5.18
C ILE A 57 7.32 -17.09 -5.50
N LYS A 58 8.48 -16.44 -5.64
CA LYS A 58 9.78 -17.11 -5.81
C LYS A 58 10.55 -17.15 -4.50
N LYS A 59 11.68 -17.84 -4.51
CA LYS A 59 12.53 -18.02 -3.32
C LYS A 59 12.95 -16.69 -2.68
N ASP A 60 13.28 -15.71 -3.49
CA ASP A 60 13.88 -14.42 -3.10
C ASP A 60 12.98 -13.20 -3.39
N ARG A 61 11.91 -13.38 -4.17
CA ARG A 61 11.09 -12.29 -4.67
C ARG A 61 9.63 -12.68 -4.79
N ILE A 62 8.77 -11.70 -4.57
CA ILE A 62 7.34 -11.77 -4.78
C ILE A 62 6.95 -10.74 -5.85
N THR A 63 6.12 -11.15 -6.78
CA THR A 63 5.55 -10.28 -7.81
C THR A 63 4.04 -10.38 -7.77
N ILE A 64 3.37 -9.25 -7.67
CA ILE A 64 1.91 -9.15 -7.56
C ILE A 64 1.39 -8.34 -8.73
N GLY A 65 0.51 -8.92 -9.54
CA GLY A 65 -0.18 -8.22 -10.60
C GLY A 65 -1.14 -7.15 -10.05
N THR A 66 -1.21 -6.01 -10.71
CA THR A 66 -1.96 -4.86 -10.20
C THR A 66 -3.47 -4.94 -10.43
N GLY A 67 -3.94 -5.90 -11.20
CA GLY A 67 -5.37 -6.16 -11.43
C GLY A 67 -6.04 -6.98 -10.33
N ILE A 68 -5.29 -7.61 -9.43
CA ILE A 68 -5.90 -8.34 -8.31
C ILE A 68 -6.68 -7.38 -7.41
N ASN A 69 -7.76 -7.85 -6.79
CA ASN A 69 -8.47 -7.05 -5.82
C ASN A 69 -7.88 -7.19 -4.42
N LEU A 70 -8.14 -6.19 -3.56
CA LEU A 70 -7.63 -6.19 -2.19
C LEU A 70 -8.17 -7.36 -1.36
N GLY A 71 -9.36 -7.88 -1.70
CA GLY A 71 -9.93 -9.06 -1.04
C GLY A 71 -9.12 -10.31 -1.31
N ARG A 72 -8.61 -10.49 -2.53
CA ARG A 72 -7.70 -11.58 -2.87
C ARG A 72 -6.35 -11.41 -2.17
N LEU A 73 -5.80 -10.19 -2.18
CA LEU A 73 -4.56 -9.87 -1.48
C LEU A 73 -4.66 -10.16 0.03
N ALA A 74 -5.81 -9.88 0.66
CA ALA A 74 -6.05 -10.17 2.07
C ALA A 74 -6.13 -11.67 2.40
N ARG A 75 -6.46 -12.53 1.43
CA ARG A 75 -6.61 -13.98 1.64
C ARG A 75 -5.37 -14.79 1.26
N GLU A 76 -4.65 -14.36 0.24
CA GLU A 76 -3.52 -15.13 -0.29
C GLU A 76 -2.23 -14.78 0.43
N ALA A 77 -1.44 -15.79 0.78
CA ALA A 77 -0.14 -15.60 1.40
C ALA A 77 0.83 -14.93 0.42
N THR A 78 1.40 -13.83 0.82
CA THR A 78 2.35 -13.07 0.02
C THR A 78 3.80 -13.29 0.45
N GLY A 79 4.03 -14.15 1.45
CA GLY A 79 5.38 -14.61 1.84
C GLY A 79 6.26 -13.56 2.54
N GLU A 80 5.75 -12.36 2.83
CA GLU A 80 6.41 -11.29 3.59
C GLU A 80 5.89 -11.22 5.03
N ASN A 81 5.76 -12.39 5.66
CA ASN A 81 5.22 -12.55 7.01
C ASN A 81 3.80 -11.98 7.19
N GLY A 82 3.04 -11.90 6.09
CA GLY A 82 1.65 -11.46 6.09
C GLY A 82 1.43 -9.95 6.12
N LEU A 83 2.46 -9.11 5.93
CA LEU A 83 2.33 -7.66 6.05
C LEU A 83 1.29 -7.05 5.09
N LEU A 84 1.33 -7.39 3.80
CA LEU A 84 0.34 -6.92 2.83
C LEU A 84 -1.05 -7.51 3.07
N GLN A 85 -1.13 -8.75 3.56
CA GLN A 85 -2.39 -9.37 3.96
C GLN A 85 -3.02 -8.62 5.15
N GLN A 86 -2.21 -8.30 6.18
CA GLN A 86 -2.65 -7.49 7.32
C GLN A 86 -3.20 -6.15 6.82
N ALA A 87 -2.42 -5.41 6.01
CA ALA A 87 -2.83 -4.13 5.47
C ALA A 87 -4.13 -4.25 4.66
N ALA A 88 -4.19 -5.17 3.70
CA ALA A 88 -5.38 -5.36 2.87
C ALA A 88 -6.60 -5.79 3.69
N SER A 89 -6.42 -6.56 4.77
CA SER A 89 -7.54 -7.05 5.61
C SER A 89 -8.26 -5.95 6.39
N ILE A 90 -7.55 -4.86 6.75
CA ILE A 90 -8.10 -3.75 7.52
C ILE A 90 -8.41 -2.50 6.68
N ILE A 91 -7.97 -2.48 5.42
CA ILE A 91 -8.33 -1.44 4.46
C ILE A 91 -9.71 -1.75 3.88
N ALA A 92 -10.72 -0.98 4.21
CA ALA A 92 -12.11 -1.14 3.76
C ALA A 92 -12.84 -2.41 4.29
N ASN A 93 -14.14 -2.49 4.01
CA ASN A 93 -14.94 -3.67 4.32
C ASN A 93 -14.82 -4.75 3.22
N PRO A 94 -15.21 -6.01 3.48
CA PRO A 94 -15.06 -7.10 2.52
C PRO A 94 -15.71 -6.87 1.17
N LEU A 95 -16.90 -6.23 1.11
CA LEU A 95 -17.61 -5.95 -0.14
C LEU A 95 -16.82 -5.00 -1.03
N VAL A 96 -16.23 -3.98 -0.42
CA VAL A 96 -15.39 -2.99 -1.10
C VAL A 96 -14.06 -3.63 -1.53
N ARG A 97 -13.39 -4.37 -0.64
CA ARG A 97 -12.12 -5.05 -0.96
C ARG A 97 -12.20 -5.98 -2.16
N ASN A 98 -13.34 -6.66 -2.33
CA ASN A 98 -13.53 -7.57 -3.46
C ASN A 98 -13.70 -6.85 -4.81
N ARG A 99 -13.88 -5.53 -4.82
CA ARG A 99 -14.07 -4.70 -6.03
C ARG A 99 -12.86 -3.81 -6.35
N ILE A 100 -12.19 -3.30 -5.32
CA ILE A 100 -11.06 -2.40 -5.48
C ILE A 100 -9.83 -3.19 -5.97
N THR A 101 -9.29 -2.79 -7.11
CA THR A 101 -8.05 -3.36 -7.63
C THR A 101 -6.82 -2.81 -6.92
N PHE A 102 -5.73 -3.56 -6.94
CA PHE A 102 -4.48 -3.11 -6.35
C PHE A 102 -3.97 -1.83 -7.04
N VAL A 103 -4.11 -1.71 -8.38
CA VAL A 103 -3.73 -0.48 -9.09
C VAL A 103 -4.53 0.73 -8.65
N GLU A 104 -5.81 0.56 -8.35
CA GLU A 104 -6.66 1.65 -7.86
C GLU A 104 -6.24 2.10 -6.45
N ALA A 105 -5.86 1.16 -5.60
CA ALA A 105 -5.36 1.46 -4.26
C ALA A 105 -3.99 2.17 -4.26
N LEU A 106 -3.21 2.06 -5.35
CA LEU A 106 -1.95 2.78 -5.51
C LEU A 106 -2.13 4.24 -5.96
N ASN A 107 -3.35 4.67 -6.27
CA ASN A 107 -3.62 6.06 -6.64
C ASN A 107 -3.68 6.95 -5.38
N PRO A 108 -2.94 8.08 -5.32
CA PRO A 108 -2.99 9.02 -4.20
C PRO A 108 -4.38 9.55 -3.85
N ASP A 109 -5.27 9.64 -4.84
CA ASP A 109 -6.67 10.06 -4.62
C ASP A 109 -7.57 8.95 -4.07
N SER A 110 -7.04 7.72 -3.95
CA SER A 110 -7.79 6.58 -3.44
C SER A 110 -7.92 6.66 -1.91
N PRO A 111 -9.11 6.43 -1.33
CA PRO A 111 -9.26 6.29 0.12
C PRO A 111 -8.60 5.01 0.67
N TYR A 112 -8.03 4.18 -0.20
CA TYR A 112 -7.35 2.92 0.10
C TYR A 112 -5.83 3.00 -0.09
N PHE A 113 -5.32 4.21 -0.22
CA PHE A 113 -3.90 4.50 -0.49
C PHE A 113 -2.95 3.99 0.61
N ASP A 114 -3.46 3.71 1.80
CA ASP A 114 -2.69 3.16 2.93
C ASP A 114 -1.92 1.87 2.60
N ILE A 115 -2.32 1.14 1.55
CA ILE A 115 -1.60 -0.03 1.04
C ILE A 115 -0.18 0.32 0.58
N THR A 116 0.11 1.57 0.30
CA THR A 116 1.44 2.04 -0.09
C THR A 116 2.43 2.09 1.07
N THR A 117 1.94 2.22 2.31
CA THR A 117 2.80 2.26 3.51
C THR A 117 3.63 0.98 3.68
N PRO A 118 3.04 -0.24 3.66
CA PRO A 118 3.82 -1.47 3.67
C PRO A 118 4.67 -1.64 2.41
N LEU A 119 4.25 -1.15 1.25
CA LEU A 119 5.07 -1.24 0.04
C LEU A 119 6.34 -0.38 0.12
N VAL A 120 6.25 0.79 0.76
CA VAL A 120 7.44 1.62 1.04
C VAL A 120 8.37 0.93 2.04
N LEU A 121 7.82 0.25 3.06
CA LEU A 121 8.63 -0.54 4.01
C LEU A 121 9.35 -1.73 3.34
N LEU A 122 8.71 -2.33 2.32
CA LEU A 122 9.26 -3.45 1.55
C LEU A 122 10.23 -3.01 0.44
N ASP A 123 10.50 -1.72 0.29
CA ASP A 123 11.27 -1.15 -0.82
C ASP A 123 10.80 -1.67 -2.19
N ALA A 124 9.48 -1.74 -2.34
CA ALA A 124 8.84 -2.31 -3.52
C ALA A 124 9.17 -1.53 -4.79
N LYS A 125 9.14 -2.24 -5.91
CA LYS A 125 9.31 -1.68 -7.26
C LYS A 125 8.03 -1.87 -8.04
N VAL A 126 7.67 -0.89 -8.84
CA VAL A 126 6.49 -0.92 -9.69
C VAL A 126 6.92 -1.03 -11.15
N ARG A 127 6.46 -2.09 -11.81
CA ARG A 127 6.67 -2.28 -13.25
C ARG A 127 5.57 -1.57 -14.03
N LEU A 128 5.99 -0.67 -14.89
CA LEU A 128 5.13 0.11 -15.78
C LEU A 128 5.26 -0.39 -17.21
N GLN A 129 4.17 -0.37 -17.94
CA GLN A 129 4.16 -0.66 -19.38
C GLN A 129 3.30 0.36 -20.15
N SER A 130 3.76 0.71 -21.34
CA SER A 130 3.06 1.59 -22.29
C SER A 130 3.24 1.08 -23.71
N THR A 131 2.68 1.78 -24.69
CA THR A 131 2.95 1.52 -26.12
C THR A 131 4.41 1.74 -26.52
N SER A 132 5.15 2.60 -25.79
CA SER A 132 6.55 2.92 -26.05
C SER A 132 7.55 2.02 -25.34
N GLY A 133 7.10 1.10 -24.45
CA GLY A 133 7.99 0.17 -23.75
C GLY A 133 7.63 -0.09 -22.29
N LYS A 134 8.59 -0.67 -21.59
CA LYS A 134 8.50 -1.04 -20.18
C LYS A 134 9.55 -0.28 -19.38
N ARG A 135 9.22 0.09 -18.14
CA ARG A 135 10.19 0.60 -17.15
C ARG A 135 9.78 0.17 -15.74
N THR A 136 10.74 0.21 -14.84
CA THR A 136 10.54 -0.07 -13.42
C THR A 136 10.94 1.15 -12.61
N LEU A 137 10.11 1.53 -11.65
CA LEU A 137 10.36 2.60 -10.70
C LEU A 137 10.40 2.01 -9.28
N SER A 138 11.14 2.65 -8.38
CA SER A 138 10.91 2.42 -6.96
C SER A 138 9.48 2.82 -6.61
N ILE A 139 8.92 2.26 -5.54
CA ILE A 139 7.56 2.67 -5.09
C ILE A 139 7.50 4.17 -4.81
N ARG A 140 8.57 4.78 -4.25
CA ARG A 140 8.64 6.21 -3.96
C ARG A 140 8.60 7.04 -5.24
N ASP A 141 9.47 6.72 -6.21
CA ASP A 141 9.49 7.40 -7.51
C ASP A 141 8.17 7.23 -8.26
N PHE A 142 7.53 6.06 -8.12
CA PHE A 142 6.22 5.81 -8.71
C PHE A 142 5.14 6.72 -8.10
N LEU A 143 5.07 6.84 -6.78
CA LEU A 143 4.10 7.69 -6.09
C LEU A 143 4.28 9.16 -6.48
N GLU A 144 5.51 9.64 -6.55
CA GLU A 144 5.80 10.99 -7.07
C GLU A 144 5.41 11.14 -8.53
N ALA A 145 5.68 10.13 -9.37
CA ALA A 145 5.32 10.18 -10.78
C ALA A 145 3.80 10.17 -11.00
N VAL A 146 3.04 9.43 -10.19
CA VAL A 146 1.57 9.43 -10.27
C VAL A 146 1.00 10.80 -9.97
N THR A 147 1.55 11.51 -8.98
CA THR A 147 1.13 12.87 -8.62
C THR A 147 1.39 13.88 -9.74
N LYS A 148 2.56 13.80 -10.35
CA LYS A 148 2.95 14.65 -11.47
C LYS A 148 2.24 14.26 -12.78
N GLY A 149 1.59 13.08 -12.79
CA GLY A 149 1.00 12.43 -13.95
C GLY A 149 1.97 11.46 -14.63
N LEU A 150 1.59 10.19 -14.68
CA LEU A 150 2.33 9.19 -15.47
C LEU A 150 2.37 9.58 -16.93
N LYS A 151 3.39 9.11 -17.68
CA LYS A 151 3.45 9.32 -19.14
C LYS A 151 2.18 8.79 -19.78
N LYS A 152 1.75 9.44 -20.86
CA LYS A 152 0.53 9.06 -21.57
C LYS A 152 0.52 7.59 -21.94
N GLY A 153 -0.50 6.86 -21.51
CA GLY A 153 -0.68 5.45 -21.80
C GLY A 153 0.16 4.50 -20.93
N GLU A 154 0.88 4.99 -19.91
CA GLU A 154 1.53 4.12 -18.94
C GLU A 154 0.54 3.51 -17.95
N LEU A 155 0.73 2.24 -17.69
CA LEU A 155 -0.03 1.47 -16.70
C LEU A 155 0.93 0.71 -15.78
N PRO A 156 0.75 0.79 -14.45
CA PRO A 156 1.41 -0.15 -13.55
C PRO A 156 0.82 -1.55 -13.76
N ILE A 157 1.68 -2.53 -14.06
CA ILE A 157 1.27 -3.91 -14.38
C ILE A 157 1.61 -4.90 -13.27
N ALA A 158 2.62 -4.62 -12.47
CA ALA A 158 2.99 -5.44 -11.33
C ALA A 158 3.76 -4.63 -10.29
N VAL A 159 3.66 -5.08 -9.04
CA VAL A 159 4.50 -4.65 -7.92
C VAL A 159 5.38 -5.81 -7.52
N GLU A 160 6.66 -5.55 -7.32
CA GLU A 160 7.63 -6.57 -6.90
C GLU A 160 8.46 -6.11 -5.70
N PHE A 161 8.79 -7.03 -4.82
CA PHE A 161 9.63 -6.79 -3.65
C PHE A 161 10.34 -8.08 -3.21
N SER A 162 11.42 -7.93 -2.45
CA SER A 162 12.15 -9.06 -1.90
C SER A 162 11.38 -9.70 -0.74
N ARG A 163 11.50 -11.02 -0.61
CA ARG A 163 10.96 -11.70 0.57
C ARG A 163 11.71 -11.26 1.80
N LEU A 164 10.97 -11.06 2.89
CA LEU A 164 11.57 -10.79 4.18
C LEU A 164 12.20 -12.05 4.77
N PRO A 165 13.25 -11.93 5.58
CA PRO A 165 13.78 -13.04 6.37
C PRO A 165 12.68 -13.68 7.23
N SER A 166 12.77 -14.99 7.44
CA SER A 166 11.75 -15.73 8.21
C SER A 166 11.67 -15.32 9.69
N ASP A 167 12.73 -14.71 10.21
CA ASP A 167 12.81 -14.19 11.58
C ASP A 167 12.40 -12.70 11.68
N ALA A 168 12.07 -12.05 10.57
CA ALA A 168 11.53 -10.71 10.57
C ALA A 168 10.09 -10.71 11.11
N ARG A 169 9.84 -9.86 12.09
CA ARG A 169 8.50 -9.55 12.61
C ARG A 169 7.99 -8.29 11.92
N VAL A 170 6.72 -8.29 11.59
CA VAL A 170 6.07 -7.16 10.88
C VAL A 170 4.79 -6.77 11.59
N GLY A 171 4.41 -5.50 11.44
CA GLY A 171 3.15 -4.98 11.92
C GLY A 171 2.65 -3.87 11.00
N PHE A 172 1.33 -3.76 10.92
CA PHE A 172 0.64 -2.67 10.23
C PHE A 172 -0.56 -2.23 11.05
N PHE A 173 -0.73 -0.94 11.19
CA PHE A 173 -1.91 -0.35 11.80
C PHE A 173 -2.35 0.90 11.06
N ARG A 174 -3.65 1.20 11.07
CA ARG A 174 -4.21 2.42 10.50
C ARG A 174 -5.31 3.00 11.36
N VAL A 175 -5.41 4.31 11.36
CA VAL A 175 -6.55 5.05 11.88
C VAL A 175 -7.23 5.75 10.71
N ALA A 176 -8.46 5.35 10.40
CA ALA A 176 -9.26 5.99 9.37
C ALA A 176 -10.07 7.14 9.96
N ARG A 177 -10.08 8.31 9.31
CA ARG A 177 -11.02 9.38 9.65
C ARG A 177 -12.39 9.09 9.05
N MET A 178 -13.45 9.53 9.72
CA MET A 178 -14.80 9.51 9.14
C MET A 178 -14.81 10.36 7.86
N GLY A 179 -15.30 9.77 6.76
CA GLY A 179 -15.31 10.42 5.44
C GLY A 179 -14.15 10.05 4.51
N GLY A 180 -13.24 9.16 4.91
CA GLY A 180 -12.26 8.50 4.02
C GLY A 180 -11.06 9.34 3.59
N LYS A 181 -10.99 10.63 3.90
CA LYS A 181 -9.81 11.46 3.62
C LYS A 181 -9.01 11.68 4.91
N GLY A 182 -7.68 11.47 4.83
CA GLY A 182 -6.77 11.71 5.94
C GLY A 182 -6.69 10.54 6.92
N THR A 183 -6.24 9.39 6.46
CA THR A 183 -5.84 8.28 7.31
C THR A 183 -4.40 8.49 7.79
N VAL A 184 -4.12 8.02 9.00
CA VAL A 184 -2.74 7.80 9.45
C VAL A 184 -2.51 6.30 9.44
N SER A 185 -1.47 5.83 8.77
CA SER A 185 -1.08 4.43 8.79
C SER A 185 0.42 4.27 9.06
N ALA A 186 0.78 3.20 9.74
CA ALA A 186 2.16 2.86 10.00
C ALA A 186 2.41 1.38 9.69
N ALA A 187 3.58 1.11 9.12
CA ALA A 187 4.12 -0.22 8.92
C ALA A 187 5.49 -0.30 9.58
N ALA A 188 5.78 -1.41 10.22
CA ALA A 188 7.09 -1.64 10.81
C ALA A 188 7.57 -3.07 10.57
N ARG A 189 8.89 -3.22 10.48
CA ARG A 189 9.58 -4.51 10.50
C ARG A 189 10.78 -4.46 11.42
N MET A 190 11.05 -5.55 12.11
CA MET A 190 12.23 -5.72 12.94
C MET A 190 12.47 -7.19 13.23
N LYS A 191 13.65 -7.52 13.71
CA LYS A 191 13.94 -8.78 14.39
C LYS A 191 13.85 -8.58 15.89
N LEU A 192 13.28 -9.53 16.61
CA LEU A 192 13.31 -9.55 18.07
C LEU A 192 14.30 -10.64 18.53
N VAL A 193 15.33 -10.22 19.25
CA VAL A 193 16.25 -11.15 19.94
C VAL A 193 15.89 -11.10 21.42
N ARG A 194 15.21 -12.13 21.89
CA ARG A 194 14.44 -12.11 23.15
C ARG A 194 13.38 -10.99 23.10
N THR A 195 13.60 -9.87 23.76
CA THR A 195 12.74 -8.69 23.72
C THR A 195 13.39 -7.48 23.06
N VAL A 196 14.66 -7.60 22.61
CA VAL A 196 15.43 -6.48 22.06
C VAL A 196 15.13 -6.29 20.58
N CYS A 197 14.84 -5.06 20.19
CA CYS A 197 14.60 -4.66 18.81
C CYS A 197 15.91 -4.59 18.04
N VAL A 198 16.03 -5.36 16.97
CA VAL A 198 17.19 -5.40 16.10
C VAL A 198 16.77 -4.98 14.69
N ASN A 199 17.50 -4.03 14.11
CA ASN A 199 17.24 -3.47 12.78
C ASN A 199 15.77 -3.06 12.57
N PRO A 200 15.21 -2.21 13.44
CA PRO A 200 13.85 -1.71 13.24
C PRO A 200 13.80 -0.79 12.03
N GLU A 201 12.72 -0.93 11.27
CA GLU A 201 12.35 -0.03 10.20
C GLU A 201 10.88 0.35 10.38
N ILE A 202 10.58 1.65 10.30
CA ILE A 202 9.25 2.20 10.57
C ILE A 202 8.90 3.18 9.47
N VAL A 203 7.76 2.96 8.82
CA VAL A 203 7.21 3.84 7.78
C VAL A 203 5.87 4.36 8.23
N VAL A 204 5.64 5.65 8.08
CA VAL A 204 4.39 6.32 8.42
C VAL A 204 3.84 7.05 7.21
N SER A 205 2.55 6.92 6.96
CA SER A 205 1.77 7.72 6.01
C SER A 205 0.80 8.60 6.80
N SER A 206 0.86 9.89 6.61
CA SER A 206 -0.02 10.87 7.24
C SER A 206 -0.14 12.12 6.38
N LEU A 207 0.54 13.20 6.73
CA LEU A 207 0.45 14.53 6.12
C LEU A 207 1.19 14.65 4.79
N THR A 208 2.03 13.68 4.46
CA THR A 208 2.83 13.66 3.24
C THR A 208 2.25 12.71 2.21
N LEU A 209 2.39 13.07 0.94
CA LEU A 209 1.89 12.25 -0.16
C LEU A 209 2.58 10.89 -0.27
N VAL A 210 3.89 10.85 -0.03
CA VAL A 210 4.69 9.62 -0.02
C VAL A 210 4.90 9.20 1.42
N PRO A 211 4.61 7.94 1.81
CA PRO A 211 4.90 7.46 3.15
C PRO A 211 6.38 7.63 3.50
N LEU A 212 6.66 8.10 4.71
CA LEU A 212 8.00 8.45 5.16
C LEU A 212 8.58 7.41 6.12
N ARG A 213 9.86 7.14 5.97
CA ARG A 213 10.61 6.34 6.93
C ARG A 213 11.10 7.24 8.06
N VAL A 214 10.69 6.95 9.28
CA VAL A 214 10.98 7.75 10.48
C VAL A 214 12.25 7.26 11.18
N LYS A 215 13.39 7.74 10.72
CA LYS A 215 14.71 7.25 11.15
C LYS A 215 15.07 7.58 12.59
N GLY A 216 14.57 8.65 13.17
CA GLY A 216 14.77 8.98 14.59
C GLY A 216 14.03 8.00 15.49
N ALA A 217 12.78 7.66 15.14
CA ALA A 217 12.03 6.63 15.85
C ALA A 217 12.70 5.25 15.77
N GLU A 218 13.27 4.89 14.60
CA GLU A 218 14.04 3.65 14.44
C GLU A 218 15.27 3.63 15.35
N LYS A 219 16.04 4.72 15.39
CA LYS A 219 17.23 4.84 16.26
C LYS A 219 16.85 4.77 17.73
N GLU A 220 15.71 5.36 18.11
CA GLU A 220 15.24 5.36 19.49
C GLU A 220 14.96 3.95 20.01
N ILE A 221 14.39 3.07 19.21
CA ILE A 221 14.02 1.72 19.65
C ILE A 221 15.10 0.66 19.35
N ALA A 222 16.06 0.95 18.48
CA ALA A 222 17.12 0.03 18.11
C ALA A 222 18.01 -0.35 19.32
N GLY A 223 18.21 -1.64 19.53
CA GLY A 223 19.04 -2.16 20.63
C GLY A 223 18.39 -2.05 22.00
N LYS A 224 17.15 -1.59 22.10
CA LYS A 224 16.39 -1.49 23.36
C LYS A 224 15.34 -2.59 23.48
N PRO A 225 14.94 -2.95 24.71
CA PRO A 225 13.79 -3.82 24.90
C PRO A 225 12.52 -3.17 24.32
N ALA A 226 11.76 -3.97 23.60
CA ALA A 226 10.46 -3.57 23.10
C ALA A 226 9.45 -3.60 24.27
N ASN A 227 9.32 -2.50 25.00
CA ASN A 227 8.39 -2.32 26.10
C ASN A 227 7.56 -1.05 25.91
N GLU A 228 6.56 -0.83 26.75
CA GLU A 228 5.66 0.32 26.61
C GLU A 228 6.39 1.67 26.60
N PHE A 229 7.48 1.81 27.35
CA PHE A 229 8.26 3.04 27.40
C PHE A 229 8.97 3.31 26.06
N SER A 230 9.72 2.31 25.51
CA SER A 230 10.44 2.47 24.25
C SER A 230 9.49 2.63 23.07
N ILE A 231 8.35 1.94 23.07
CA ILE A 231 7.30 2.05 22.05
C ILE A 231 6.68 3.45 22.07
N LYS A 232 6.30 3.96 23.25
CA LYS A 232 5.73 5.29 23.39
C LYS A 232 6.71 6.34 22.90
N LYS A 233 7.98 6.25 23.31
CA LYS A 233 9.03 7.18 22.91
C LYS A 233 9.29 7.19 21.40
N ALA A 234 9.30 6.01 20.77
CA ALA A 234 9.40 5.91 19.31
C ALA A 234 8.21 6.57 18.61
N GLY A 235 6.99 6.44 19.14
CA GLY A 235 5.80 7.11 18.63
C GLY A 235 5.90 8.64 18.71
N GLU A 236 6.34 9.17 19.83
CA GLU A 236 6.56 10.61 20.04
C GLU A 236 7.56 11.19 19.02
N ILE A 237 8.71 10.51 18.84
CA ILE A 237 9.74 10.93 17.89
C ILE A 237 9.24 10.83 16.44
N ALA A 238 8.50 9.77 16.10
CA ALA A 238 7.91 9.63 14.76
C ALA A 238 6.94 10.78 14.46
N ALA A 239 6.12 11.18 15.43
CA ALA A 239 5.20 12.30 15.27
C ALA A 239 5.97 13.61 15.07
N GLU A 240 7.02 13.84 15.85
CA GLU A 240 7.86 15.04 15.72
C GLU A 240 8.51 15.14 14.34
N GLU A 241 9.14 14.04 13.84
CA GLU A 241 9.73 14.01 12.50
C GLU A 241 8.71 14.34 11.40
N ILE A 242 7.52 13.75 11.46
CA ILE A 242 6.48 13.95 10.43
C ILE A 242 5.95 15.38 10.48
N LEU A 243 5.65 15.92 11.66
CA LEU A 243 5.12 17.27 11.82
C LEU A 243 6.13 18.33 11.40
N GLN A 244 7.41 18.13 11.72
CA GLN A 244 8.50 19.01 11.29
C GLN A 244 8.60 19.04 9.75
N LEU A 245 8.56 17.89 9.08
CA LEU A 245 8.60 17.80 7.62
C LEU A 245 7.34 18.39 6.94
N ALA A 246 6.20 18.31 7.60
CA ALA A 246 4.94 18.90 7.12
C ALA A 246 4.76 20.38 7.51
N GLU A 247 5.74 20.98 8.19
CA GLU A 247 5.73 22.38 8.65
C GLU A 247 4.46 22.73 9.43
N THR A 248 4.03 21.85 10.32
CA THR A 248 2.81 22.02 11.11
C THR A 248 3.01 21.58 12.56
N ASP A 249 2.21 22.12 13.48
CA ASP A 249 2.17 21.71 14.89
C ASP A 249 0.74 21.30 15.31
N ASN A 250 0.09 20.50 14.49
CA ASN A 250 -1.27 20.05 14.76
C ASN A 250 -1.27 18.96 15.83
N ALA A 251 -1.77 19.28 17.03
CA ALA A 251 -1.81 18.37 18.18
C ALA A 251 -2.66 17.09 17.92
N TYR A 252 -3.71 17.21 17.13
CA TYR A 252 -4.53 16.06 16.75
C TYR A 252 -3.75 15.08 15.85
N GLU A 253 -3.03 15.60 14.85
CA GLU A 253 -2.17 14.78 13.99
C GLU A 253 -1.05 14.13 14.79
N ARG A 254 -0.41 14.86 15.68
CA ARG A 254 0.60 14.35 16.62
C ARG A 254 0.07 13.12 17.33
N THR A 255 -1.06 13.24 18.00
CA THR A 255 -1.67 12.15 18.76
C THR A 255 -2.01 10.94 17.87
N LEU A 256 -2.53 11.18 16.67
CA LEU A 256 -2.84 10.09 15.73
C LEU A 256 -1.59 9.34 15.30
N ILE A 257 -0.50 10.04 14.98
CA ILE A 257 0.77 9.41 14.57
C ILE A 257 1.35 8.61 15.73
N GLU A 258 1.44 9.20 16.93
CA GLU A 258 1.93 8.52 18.13
C GLU A 258 1.19 7.21 18.40
N ILE A 259 -0.15 7.25 18.42
CA ILE A 259 -0.99 6.08 18.67
C ILE A 259 -0.80 5.03 17.56
N THR A 260 -0.76 5.46 16.30
CA THR A 260 -0.65 4.55 15.16
C THR A 260 0.68 3.81 15.17
N VAL A 261 1.79 4.53 15.39
CA VAL A 261 3.12 3.91 15.52
C VAL A 261 3.19 3.00 16.73
N ALA A 262 2.70 3.44 17.89
CA ALA A 262 2.72 2.61 19.09
C ALA A 262 1.92 1.31 18.92
N ARG A 263 0.74 1.35 18.31
CA ARG A 263 -0.06 0.15 18.03
C ARG A 263 0.60 -0.78 17.03
N THR A 264 1.23 -0.22 15.99
CA THR A 264 2.02 -1.00 15.03
C THR A 264 3.15 -1.76 15.71
N LEU A 265 3.89 -1.11 16.60
CA LEU A 265 5.00 -1.72 17.34
C LEU A 265 4.52 -2.77 18.35
N ARG A 266 3.40 -2.50 19.06
CA ARG A 266 2.79 -3.50 19.96
C ARG A 266 2.37 -4.78 19.23
N SER A 267 1.75 -4.66 18.06
CA SER A 267 1.31 -5.83 17.29
C SER A 267 2.48 -6.75 16.92
N ILE A 268 3.67 -6.18 16.70
CA ILE A 268 4.89 -6.96 16.46
C ILE A 268 5.31 -7.76 17.70
N MET A 269 5.18 -7.17 18.89
CA MET A 269 5.56 -7.82 20.15
C MET A 269 4.60 -8.95 20.54
N GLU A 270 3.31 -8.70 20.38
CA GLU A 270 2.26 -9.64 20.76
C GLU A 270 2.14 -10.81 19.77
N GLY A 271 2.77 -10.69 18.58
CA GLY A 271 2.62 -11.66 17.51
C GLY A 271 1.19 -11.72 16.96
N SER A 272 0.38 -10.71 17.27
CA SER A 272 -1.05 -10.63 16.95
C SER A 272 -1.27 -9.67 15.79
N ILE A 273 -2.20 -10.05 14.91
CA ILE A 273 -2.77 -9.11 13.92
C ILE A 273 -3.69 -8.19 14.73
N PRO A 274 -3.49 -6.86 14.74
CA PRO A 274 -4.45 -5.96 15.39
C PRO A 274 -5.81 -6.12 14.72
N MET A 275 -6.82 -6.52 15.50
CA MET A 275 -8.22 -6.52 15.05
C MET A 275 -8.77 -5.10 14.95
#